data_23991f8fb18ce44d7d1401d5f3d6f607
#
_entry.id   23991f8fb18ce44d7d1401d5f3d6f607
#
_cell.length_a   1.000
_cell.length_b   1.000
_cell.length_c   1.000
_cell.angle_alpha   90.00
_cell.angle_beta   90.00
_cell.angle_gamma   90.00
#
_symmetry.space_group_name_H-M   'P 1'
#
loop_
_entity.id
_entity.type
_entity.pdbx_description
1 polymer ?
#
loop_
_entity_poly.entity_id
_entity_poly.type
_entity_poly.pdbx_seq_one_letter_code
_entity_poly.pdbx_strand_id
1 'polypeptide(L)'
;MLTAQQLLDIIERALHPPSNEWIFLREVRIGTGFRRGSLGQLQRLDAFALNAYAHTGMKRVCYEVKTSRADFLGELKQPLKRRIGMRFSNEFYFVTPVDMVKASEIPHECGLIEAGFAEPDIWREIIKRQSGFFHYDAEAKAYCVLTIPAPWRDTPGPTWQLMAAMLRHQRRELQERPPEPPTQQKIVFEG
;
A
#
# COMPACT_ATOMS: atom_id res chain seq x y z
N MET A 1 -18.04 -0.98 8.72
CA MET A 1 -17.22 0.05 8.04
C MET A 1 -15.83 -0.55 7.87
N LEU A 2 -15.23 -0.48 6.68
CA LEU A 2 -13.88 -0.99 6.43
C LEU A 2 -12.85 -0.14 7.17
N THR A 3 -11.86 -0.80 7.77
CA THR A 3 -10.72 -0.14 8.39
C THR A 3 -9.58 0.04 7.40
N ALA A 4 -8.67 0.98 7.65
CA ALA A 4 -7.47 1.16 6.83
C ALA A 4 -6.61 -0.12 6.79
N GLN A 5 -6.51 -0.82 7.91
CA GLN A 5 -5.77 -2.07 8.01
C GLN A 5 -6.34 -3.15 7.08
N GLN A 6 -7.67 -3.32 7.07
CA GLN A 6 -8.34 -4.27 6.17
C GLN A 6 -8.10 -3.95 4.70
N LEU A 7 -8.13 -2.68 4.31
CA LEU A 7 -7.81 -2.26 2.94
C LEU A 7 -6.35 -2.56 2.59
N LEU A 8 -5.41 -2.31 3.51
CA LEU A 8 -4.01 -2.68 3.32
C LEU A 8 -3.81 -4.19 3.21
N ASP A 9 -4.50 -5.00 4.03
CA ASP A 9 -4.44 -6.47 3.95
C ASP A 9 -4.89 -6.97 2.57
N ILE A 10 -5.95 -6.36 2.02
CA ILE A 10 -6.48 -6.74 0.71
C ILE A 10 -5.48 -6.40 -0.40
N ILE A 11 -4.95 -5.18 -0.44
CA ILE A 11 -4.03 -4.78 -1.51
C ILE A 11 -2.69 -5.50 -1.41
N GLU A 12 -2.19 -5.80 -0.22
CA GLU A 12 -0.97 -6.58 -0.05
C GLU A 12 -1.15 -7.98 -0.63
N ARG A 13 -2.22 -8.69 -0.29
CA ARG A 13 -2.50 -10.03 -0.84
C ARG A 13 -2.72 -10.03 -2.34
N ALA A 14 -3.45 -9.02 -2.85
CA ALA A 14 -3.84 -8.95 -4.25
C ALA A 14 -2.70 -8.51 -5.17
N LEU A 15 -1.91 -7.53 -4.76
CA LEU A 15 -0.93 -6.85 -5.61
C LEU A 15 0.52 -7.15 -5.22
N HIS A 16 0.76 -7.50 -3.97
CA HIS A 16 2.09 -7.71 -3.40
C HIS A 16 2.12 -8.95 -2.51
N PRO A 17 1.73 -10.13 -3.04
CA PRO A 17 1.72 -11.35 -2.24
C PRO A 17 3.11 -11.59 -1.66
N PRO A 18 3.21 -12.18 -0.45
CA PRO A 18 4.47 -12.50 0.20
C PRO A 18 5.37 -13.31 -0.74
N SER A 19 6.45 -12.71 -1.17
CA SER A 19 7.43 -13.31 -2.08
C SER A 19 8.76 -12.56 -1.95
N ASN A 20 9.81 -13.08 -2.55
CA ASN A 20 11.08 -12.37 -2.65
C ASN A 20 11.03 -11.20 -3.66
N GLU A 21 9.94 -11.08 -4.41
CA GLU A 21 9.77 -10.05 -5.44
C GLU A 21 9.35 -8.72 -4.84
N TRP A 22 8.41 -8.72 -3.89
CA TRP A 22 7.87 -7.51 -3.31
C TRP A 22 8.19 -7.36 -1.83
N ILE A 23 8.62 -6.16 -1.47
CA ILE A 23 8.72 -5.70 -0.09
C ILE A 23 7.57 -4.75 0.15
N PHE A 24 6.63 -5.11 1.02
CA PHE A 24 5.49 -4.28 1.39
C PHE A 24 5.66 -3.79 2.82
N LEU A 25 5.70 -2.48 2.99
CA LEU A 25 5.91 -1.82 4.28
C LEU A 25 4.70 -0.95 4.61
N ARG A 26 4.18 -1.09 5.83
CA ARG A 26 3.04 -0.31 6.32
C ARG A 26 3.51 0.77 7.27
N GLU A 27 2.80 1.90 7.32
CA GLU A 27 3.06 2.99 8.27
C GLU A 27 4.52 3.49 8.30
N VAL A 28 5.14 3.59 7.13
CA VAL A 28 6.54 4.03 7.03
C VAL A 28 6.67 5.50 7.41
N ARG A 29 7.43 5.78 8.44
CA ARG A 29 7.71 7.14 8.90
C ARG A 29 8.99 7.66 8.26
N ILE A 30 8.85 8.64 7.38
CA ILE A 30 9.98 9.28 6.71
C ILE A 30 10.26 10.61 7.39
N GLY A 31 11.43 10.73 8.01
CA GLY A 31 11.89 12.01 8.57
C GLY A 31 12.38 12.94 7.47
N THR A 32 11.89 14.16 7.43
CA THR A 32 12.31 15.20 6.48
C THR A 32 13.56 15.95 6.90
N GLY A 33 14.32 15.45 7.90
CA GLY A 33 15.56 16.05 8.38
C GLY A 33 15.45 16.68 9.78
N PHE A 34 16.59 16.79 10.42
CA PHE A 34 16.76 17.38 11.75
C PHE A 34 16.56 18.91 11.70
N ARG A 35 15.36 19.39 11.95
CA ARG A 35 15.17 20.73 12.52
C ARG A 35 14.07 20.67 13.58
N ARG A 36 14.50 20.73 14.85
CA ARG A 36 13.62 21.14 15.94
C ARG A 36 13.12 22.55 15.58
N GLY A 37 11.82 22.68 15.34
CA GLY A 37 11.24 24.00 15.41
C GLY A 37 10.39 24.49 14.24
N SER A 38 10.42 23.94 13.04
CA SER A 38 9.44 24.31 12.00
C SER A 38 9.52 23.38 10.80
N LEU A 39 8.38 22.88 10.35
CA LEU A 39 8.15 22.12 9.10
C LEU A 39 8.80 20.72 8.96
N GLY A 40 9.50 20.21 9.95
CA GLY A 40 10.00 18.82 9.97
C GLY A 40 8.96 17.84 10.49
N GLN A 41 7.72 17.85 10.00
CA GLN A 41 6.76 16.82 10.37
C GLN A 41 7.23 15.49 9.80
N LEU A 42 7.35 14.48 10.67
CA LEU A 42 7.47 13.09 10.27
C LEU A 42 6.26 12.78 9.38
N GLN A 43 6.48 12.63 8.08
CA GLN A 43 5.42 12.17 7.21
C GLN A 43 5.33 10.65 7.31
N ARG A 44 4.12 10.16 7.50
CA ARG A 44 3.80 8.75 7.53
C ARG A 44 3.17 8.40 6.19
N LEU A 45 3.70 7.40 5.54
CA LEU A 45 3.06 6.75 4.39
C LEU A 45 2.23 5.59 4.93
N ASP A 46 1.00 5.46 4.50
CA ASP A 46 0.14 4.35 4.95
C ASP A 46 0.70 3.01 4.48
N ALA A 47 1.13 2.93 3.21
CA ALA A 47 1.95 1.82 2.74
C ALA A 47 2.91 2.22 1.62
N PHE A 48 3.98 1.45 1.50
CA PHE A 48 5.01 1.58 0.47
C PHE A 48 5.44 0.21 0.00
N ALA A 49 5.32 -0.07 -1.30
CA ALA A 49 5.75 -1.30 -1.93
C ALA A 49 6.98 -1.06 -2.81
N LEU A 50 7.95 -1.96 -2.72
CA LEU A 50 9.15 -1.96 -3.55
C LEU A 50 9.29 -3.32 -4.22
N ASN A 51 9.34 -3.35 -5.56
CA ASN A 51 9.77 -4.53 -6.29
C ASN A 51 11.30 -4.66 -6.17
N ALA A 52 11.77 -5.81 -5.66
CA ALA A 52 13.18 -6.02 -5.32
C ALA A 52 14.04 -6.42 -6.54
N TYR A 53 13.45 -6.58 -7.72
CA TYR A 53 14.17 -7.03 -8.91
C TYR A 53 14.58 -5.88 -9.86
N ALA A 54 15.84 -5.92 -10.28
CA ALA A 54 16.38 -4.89 -11.16
C ALA A 54 15.72 -4.85 -12.54
N HIS A 55 15.27 -6.00 -13.07
CA HIS A 55 14.63 -6.07 -14.40
C HIS A 55 13.26 -5.38 -14.45
N THR A 56 12.63 -5.15 -13.29
CA THR A 56 11.40 -4.36 -13.17
C THR A 56 11.67 -2.88 -12.92
N GLY A 57 12.93 -2.45 -12.99
CA GLY A 57 13.35 -1.09 -12.65
C GLY A 57 13.22 -0.76 -11.16
N MET A 58 13.15 -1.80 -10.30
CA MET A 58 12.90 -1.64 -8.86
C MET A 58 11.67 -0.74 -8.61
N LYS A 59 10.56 -1.06 -9.25
CA LYS A 59 9.30 -0.31 -9.18
C LYS A 59 8.91 -0.04 -7.73
N ARG A 60 8.53 1.20 -7.46
CA ARG A 60 8.08 1.67 -6.14
C ARG A 60 6.67 2.22 -6.24
N VAL A 61 5.83 1.79 -5.33
CA VAL A 61 4.43 2.21 -5.27
C VAL A 61 4.12 2.74 -3.87
N CYS A 62 3.47 3.90 -3.79
CA CYS A 62 3.00 4.46 -2.54
C CYS A 62 1.48 4.41 -2.50
N TYR A 63 0.93 4.03 -1.35
CA TYR A 63 -0.50 3.92 -1.10
C TYR A 63 -0.92 4.87 0.01
N GLU A 64 -1.99 5.60 -0.22
CA GLU A 64 -2.68 6.45 0.74
C GLU A 64 -4.10 5.93 0.93
N VAL A 65 -4.41 5.44 2.11
CA VAL A 65 -5.70 4.78 2.39
C VAL A 65 -6.70 5.78 2.95
N LYS A 66 -7.89 5.79 2.39
CA LYS A 66 -9.01 6.62 2.86
C LYS A 66 -10.24 5.75 3.07
N THR A 67 -10.74 5.74 4.29
CA THR A 67 -11.92 4.95 4.68
C THR A 67 -13.17 5.79 4.79
N SER A 68 -13.06 7.12 4.66
CA SER A 68 -14.19 8.05 4.64
C SER A 68 -14.01 9.12 3.58
N ARG A 69 -15.13 9.55 3.01
CA ARG A 69 -15.15 10.63 2.02
C ARG A 69 -14.65 11.95 2.60
N ALA A 70 -14.97 12.24 3.85
CA ALA A 70 -14.55 13.47 4.51
C ALA A 70 -13.02 13.55 4.64
N ASP A 71 -12.37 12.42 4.99
CA ASP A 71 -10.92 12.32 5.09
C ASP A 71 -10.25 12.45 3.71
N PHE A 72 -10.82 11.81 2.67
CA PHE A 72 -10.36 11.97 1.31
C PHE A 72 -10.40 13.44 0.84
N LEU A 73 -11.53 14.12 1.03
CA LEU A 73 -11.67 15.54 0.65
C LEU A 73 -10.74 16.46 1.47
N GLY A 74 -10.50 16.11 2.74
CA GLY A 74 -9.52 16.78 3.59
C GLY A 74 -8.09 16.64 3.05
N GLU A 75 -7.73 15.46 2.57
CA GLU A 75 -6.43 15.19 1.96
C GLU A 75 -6.22 15.97 0.67
N LEU A 76 -7.25 16.10 -0.18
CA LEU A 76 -7.15 16.86 -1.42
C LEU A 76 -6.80 18.32 -1.19
N LYS A 77 -7.22 18.90 -0.06
CA LYS A 77 -6.90 20.28 0.33
C LYS A 77 -5.45 20.48 0.78
N GLN A 78 -4.70 19.38 1.00
CA GLN A 78 -3.33 19.41 1.52
C GLN A 78 -2.35 18.65 0.60
N PRO A 79 -2.17 19.09 -0.66
CA PRO A 79 -1.37 18.38 -1.66
C PRO A 79 0.10 18.20 -1.25
N LEU A 80 0.60 19.04 -0.36
CA LEU A 80 1.98 18.94 0.13
C LEU A 80 2.24 17.68 0.95
N LYS A 81 1.22 17.08 1.57
CA LYS A 81 1.36 15.83 2.31
C LYS A 81 1.76 14.66 1.40
N ARG A 82 1.24 14.62 0.17
CA ARG A 82 1.54 13.56 -0.80
C ARG A 82 2.93 13.66 -1.41
N ARG A 83 3.57 14.84 -1.34
CA ARG A 83 4.86 15.10 -2.00
C ARG A 83 5.96 14.09 -1.66
N ILE A 84 6.03 13.64 -0.41
CA ILE A 84 7.06 12.68 -0.01
C ILE A 84 6.78 11.31 -0.61
N GLY A 85 5.55 10.82 -0.53
CA GLY A 85 5.17 9.57 -1.19
C GLY A 85 5.48 9.61 -2.68
N MET A 86 5.07 10.68 -3.36
CA MET A 86 5.31 10.86 -4.80
C MET A 86 6.78 11.02 -5.16
N ARG A 87 7.59 11.63 -4.28
CA ARG A 87 9.03 11.82 -4.54
C ARG A 87 9.79 10.50 -4.62
N PHE A 88 9.34 9.49 -3.89
CA PHE A 88 10.07 8.22 -3.77
C PHE A 88 9.39 7.05 -4.47
N SER A 89 8.20 7.25 -5.04
CA SER A 89 7.46 6.21 -5.76
C SER A 89 7.26 6.53 -7.23
N ASN A 90 7.29 5.50 -8.06
CA ASN A 90 6.96 5.59 -9.48
C ASN A 90 5.46 5.78 -9.70
N GLU A 91 4.64 5.21 -8.81
CA GLU A 91 3.20 5.30 -8.82
C GLU A 91 2.67 5.66 -7.43
N PHE A 92 1.58 6.43 -7.39
CA PHE A 92 0.91 6.80 -6.15
C PHE A 92 -0.58 6.53 -6.29
N TYR A 93 -1.14 5.76 -5.38
CA TYR A 93 -2.55 5.38 -5.39
C TYR A 93 -3.27 5.83 -4.13
N PHE A 94 -4.48 6.34 -4.32
CA PHE A 94 -5.48 6.31 -3.27
C PHE A 94 -6.11 4.92 -3.23
N VAL A 95 -6.33 4.40 -2.02
CA VAL A 95 -7.02 3.14 -1.78
C VAL A 95 -8.28 3.44 -0.98
N THR A 96 -9.43 3.10 -1.54
CA THR A 96 -10.74 3.44 -0.95
C THR A 96 -11.72 2.26 -1.03
N PRO A 97 -12.78 2.25 -0.21
CA PRO A 97 -13.95 1.45 -0.49
C PRO A 97 -14.56 1.80 -1.86
N VAL A 98 -15.25 0.84 -2.47
CA VAL A 98 -15.92 1.05 -3.78
C VAL A 98 -16.94 2.19 -3.70
N ASP A 99 -17.07 2.94 -4.79
CA ASP A 99 -18.02 4.05 -4.95
C ASP A 99 -17.90 5.18 -3.90
N MET A 100 -16.82 5.20 -3.10
CA MET A 100 -16.61 6.25 -2.09
C MET A 100 -16.21 7.58 -2.72
N VAL A 101 -15.45 7.54 -3.79
CA VAL A 101 -14.94 8.72 -4.50
C VAL A 101 -15.26 8.65 -5.98
N LYS A 102 -15.42 9.81 -6.62
CA LYS A 102 -15.63 9.88 -8.07
C LYS A 102 -14.28 9.88 -8.79
N ALA A 103 -14.20 9.21 -9.93
CA ALA A 103 -12.99 9.20 -10.77
C ALA A 103 -12.49 10.62 -11.10
N SER A 104 -13.41 11.56 -11.35
CA SER A 104 -13.10 12.96 -11.65
C SER A 104 -12.49 13.75 -10.47
N GLU A 105 -12.51 13.22 -9.27
CA GLU A 105 -11.95 13.85 -8.07
C GLU A 105 -10.50 13.42 -7.81
N ILE A 106 -10.05 12.35 -8.49
CA ILE A 106 -8.68 11.87 -8.34
C ILE A 106 -7.73 12.83 -9.06
N PRO A 107 -6.71 13.37 -8.37
CA PRO A 107 -5.69 14.19 -9.00
C PRO A 107 -5.01 13.44 -10.15
N HIS A 108 -4.74 14.13 -11.24
CA HIS A 108 -4.16 13.54 -12.47
C HIS A 108 -2.82 12.82 -12.24
N GLU A 109 -2.11 13.18 -11.19
CA GLU A 109 -0.84 12.55 -10.78
C GLU A 109 -1.02 11.30 -9.92
N CYS A 110 -2.26 10.92 -9.57
CA CYS A 110 -2.58 9.78 -8.72
C CYS A 110 -3.42 8.75 -9.46
N GLY A 111 -3.37 7.51 -9.00
CA GLY A 111 -4.32 6.47 -9.37
C GLY A 111 -5.35 6.22 -8.27
N LEU A 112 -6.32 5.36 -8.57
CA LEU A 112 -7.35 4.90 -7.66
C LEU A 112 -7.41 3.38 -7.67
N ILE A 113 -7.36 2.80 -6.49
CA ILE A 113 -7.66 1.40 -6.23
C ILE A 113 -8.87 1.36 -5.30
N GLU A 114 -9.88 0.61 -5.70
CA GLU A 114 -11.04 0.33 -4.88
C GLU A 114 -10.95 -1.08 -4.33
N ALA A 115 -11.16 -1.23 -3.03
CA ALA A 115 -11.02 -2.53 -2.37
C ALA A 115 -12.07 -2.71 -1.28
N GLY A 116 -12.38 -3.98 -0.97
CA GLY A 116 -13.35 -4.30 0.05
C GLY A 116 -13.70 -5.78 0.12
N PHE A 117 -14.78 -6.06 0.82
CA PHE A 117 -15.36 -7.39 0.91
C PHE A 117 -16.69 -7.44 0.17
N ALA A 118 -16.91 -8.50 -0.59
CA ALA A 118 -18.17 -8.71 -1.29
C ALA A 118 -18.45 -10.21 -1.49
N GLU A 119 -19.71 -10.58 -1.41
CA GLU A 119 -20.16 -11.91 -1.87
C GLU A 119 -19.94 -12.03 -3.39
N PRO A 120 -19.77 -13.26 -3.92
CA PRO A 120 -19.47 -13.49 -5.34
C PRO A 120 -20.44 -12.82 -6.31
N ASP A 121 -21.72 -12.74 -5.95
CA ASP A 121 -22.73 -12.11 -6.82
C ASP A 121 -22.57 -10.59 -6.86
N ILE A 122 -22.32 -9.96 -5.71
CA ILE A 122 -22.03 -8.52 -5.62
C ILE A 122 -20.72 -8.21 -6.36
N TRP A 123 -19.70 -9.05 -6.19
CA TRP A 123 -18.45 -8.92 -6.90
C TRP A 123 -18.64 -8.93 -8.42
N ARG A 124 -19.44 -9.85 -8.96
CA ARG A 124 -19.74 -9.90 -10.40
C ARG A 124 -20.38 -8.61 -10.92
N GLU A 125 -21.19 -7.93 -10.12
CA GLU A 125 -21.77 -6.63 -10.49
C GLU A 125 -20.73 -5.50 -10.43
N ILE A 126 -19.79 -5.55 -9.48
CA ILE A 126 -18.69 -4.58 -9.38
C ILE A 126 -17.82 -4.65 -10.63
N ILE A 127 -17.36 -5.85 -11.03
CA ILE A 127 -16.44 -6.01 -12.17
C ILE A 127 -17.11 -5.67 -13.51
N LYS A 128 -18.41 -5.84 -13.68
CA LYS A 128 -19.11 -5.43 -14.90
C LYS A 128 -19.01 -3.93 -15.18
N ARG A 129 -18.78 -3.12 -14.15
CA ARG A 129 -18.66 -1.67 -14.23
C ARG A 129 -17.22 -1.21 -14.42
N GLN A 130 -16.26 -2.12 -14.32
CA GLN A 130 -14.84 -1.80 -14.31
C GLN A 130 -14.14 -2.37 -15.53
N SER A 131 -13.20 -1.63 -16.10
CA SER A 131 -12.41 -2.03 -17.27
C SER A 131 -10.94 -2.30 -16.96
N GLY A 132 -10.51 -2.14 -15.69
CA GLY A 132 -9.12 -2.27 -15.26
C GLY A 132 -8.76 -3.66 -14.73
N PHE A 133 -7.56 -3.76 -14.18
CA PHE A 133 -7.13 -4.96 -13.45
C PHE A 133 -7.99 -5.15 -12.20
N PHE A 134 -8.36 -6.40 -11.94
CA PHE A 134 -9.11 -6.77 -10.74
C PHE A 134 -8.61 -8.10 -10.18
N HIS A 135 -8.75 -8.23 -8.89
CA HIS A 135 -8.45 -9.46 -8.15
C HIS A 135 -9.60 -9.75 -7.18
N TYR A 136 -9.98 -11.01 -7.07
CA TYR A 136 -10.96 -11.50 -6.11
C TYR A 136 -10.42 -12.72 -5.38
N ASP A 137 -10.30 -12.60 -4.07
CA ASP A 137 -9.99 -13.71 -3.17
C ASP A 137 -11.31 -14.33 -2.70
N ALA A 138 -11.63 -15.52 -3.21
CA ALA A 138 -12.88 -16.19 -2.92
C ALA A 138 -12.96 -16.70 -1.47
N GLU A 139 -11.84 -17.05 -0.86
CA GLU A 139 -11.78 -17.52 0.52
C GLU A 139 -12.02 -16.37 1.51
N ALA A 140 -11.33 -15.26 1.30
CA ALA A 140 -11.50 -14.06 2.11
C ALA A 140 -12.72 -13.21 1.72
N LYS A 141 -13.40 -13.53 0.59
CA LYS A 141 -14.44 -12.72 -0.05
C LYS A 141 -14.00 -11.27 -0.25
N ALA A 142 -12.74 -11.08 -0.55
CA ALA A 142 -12.09 -9.78 -0.69
C ALA A 142 -11.83 -9.45 -2.15
N TYR A 143 -11.97 -8.19 -2.51
CA TYR A 143 -11.69 -7.72 -3.86
C TYR A 143 -10.79 -6.50 -3.88
N CYS A 144 -10.08 -6.36 -4.99
CA CYS A 144 -9.23 -5.22 -5.30
C CYS A 144 -9.39 -4.89 -6.80
N VAL A 145 -9.71 -3.64 -7.11
CA VAL A 145 -9.92 -3.17 -8.48
C VAL A 145 -9.03 -1.96 -8.74
N LEU A 146 -8.22 -2.02 -9.78
CA LEU A 146 -7.47 -0.87 -10.28
C LEU A 146 -8.41 -0.02 -11.15
N THR A 147 -9.09 0.95 -10.54
CA THR A 147 -10.09 1.79 -11.20
C THR A 147 -9.46 2.86 -12.07
N ILE A 148 -8.37 3.49 -11.59
CA ILE A 148 -7.61 4.49 -12.34
C ILE A 148 -6.13 4.16 -12.21
N PRO A 149 -5.43 3.84 -13.31
CA PRO A 149 -3.98 3.64 -13.26
C PRO A 149 -3.26 4.94 -12.93
N ALA A 150 -2.31 4.87 -12.00
CA ALA A 150 -1.44 6.02 -11.71
C ALA A 150 -0.46 6.24 -12.87
N PRO A 151 -0.17 7.48 -13.25
CA PRO A 151 0.88 7.76 -14.20
C PRO A 151 2.25 7.38 -13.63
N TRP A 152 3.09 6.78 -14.48
CA TRP A 152 4.47 6.49 -14.13
C TRP A 152 5.26 7.79 -13.94
N ARG A 153 6.12 7.81 -12.93
CA ARG A 153 7.06 8.89 -12.65
C ARG A 153 8.48 8.33 -12.56
N ASP A 154 9.40 9.00 -13.24
CA ASP A 154 10.81 8.78 -12.97
C ASP A 154 11.16 9.51 -11.67
N THR A 155 11.62 8.75 -10.71
CA THR A 155 11.99 9.27 -9.40
C THR A 155 13.46 9.04 -9.14
N PRO A 156 14.12 9.94 -8.41
CA PRO A 156 15.52 9.74 -8.01
C PRO A 156 15.64 8.47 -7.17
N GLY A 157 16.83 7.90 -7.16
CA GLY A 157 17.15 6.78 -6.30
C GLY A 157 16.82 7.07 -4.82
N PRO A 158 16.68 6.04 -3.99
CA PRO A 158 16.36 6.22 -2.58
C PRO A 158 17.45 7.03 -1.86
N THR A 159 17.04 7.95 -1.01
CA THR A 159 17.98 8.64 -0.13
C THR A 159 18.37 7.74 1.04
N TRP A 160 19.55 7.99 1.65
CA TRP A 160 19.93 7.30 2.88
C TRP A 160 18.91 7.46 4.01
N GLN A 161 18.18 8.57 4.03
CA GLN A 161 17.10 8.82 5.01
C GLN A 161 15.91 7.86 4.78
N LEU A 162 15.51 7.63 3.55
CA LEU A 162 14.47 6.66 3.20
C LEU A 162 14.93 5.25 3.55
N MET A 163 16.13 4.86 3.15
CA MET A 163 16.71 3.54 3.46
C MET A 163 16.75 3.30 4.98
N ALA A 164 17.25 4.27 5.74
CA ALA A 164 17.29 4.17 7.20
C ALA A 164 15.88 4.11 7.82
N ALA A 165 14.88 4.77 7.22
CA ALA A 165 13.49 4.69 7.68
C ALA A 165 12.90 3.28 7.46
N MET A 166 13.12 2.70 6.28
CA MET A 166 12.68 1.34 5.93
C MET A 166 13.32 0.28 6.83
N LEU A 167 14.64 0.36 7.03
CA LEU A 167 15.37 -0.59 7.90
C LEU A 167 14.93 -0.49 9.37
N ARG A 168 14.69 0.73 9.88
CA ARG A 168 14.16 0.92 11.24
C ARG A 168 12.74 0.38 11.39
N HIS A 169 11.94 0.51 10.35
CA HIS A 169 10.58 -0.04 10.32
C HIS A 169 10.62 -1.57 10.39
N GLN A 170 11.37 -2.21 9.50
CA GLN A 170 11.55 -3.66 9.47
C GLN A 170 12.10 -4.22 10.80
N ARG A 171 13.09 -3.52 11.38
CA ARG A 171 13.66 -3.93 12.68
C ARG A 171 12.60 -3.93 13.79
N ARG A 172 11.69 -2.95 13.81
CA ARG A 172 10.59 -2.92 14.79
C ARG A 172 9.60 -4.05 14.58
N GLU A 173 9.19 -4.31 13.35
CA GLU A 173 8.28 -5.42 13.05
C GLU A 173 8.87 -6.77 13.47
N LEU A 174 10.17 -6.98 13.25
CA LEU A 174 10.87 -8.20 13.70
C LEU A 174 10.93 -8.32 15.22
N GLN A 175 11.07 -7.19 15.94
CA GLN A 175 11.10 -7.18 17.40
C GLN A 175 9.71 -7.37 18.03
N GLU A 176 8.66 -6.92 17.36
CA GLU A 176 7.27 -7.03 17.81
C GLU A 176 6.62 -8.37 17.40
N ARG A 177 7.27 -9.13 16.51
CA ARG A 177 6.79 -10.44 16.09
C ARG A 177 6.94 -11.44 17.26
N PRO A 178 5.86 -12.12 17.67
CA PRO A 178 5.98 -13.18 18.68
C PRO A 178 6.97 -14.26 18.19
N PRO A 179 7.72 -14.87 19.10
CA PRO A 179 8.66 -15.93 18.72
C PRO A 179 7.89 -17.05 17.97
N GLU A 180 8.45 -17.49 16.85
CA GLU A 180 7.86 -18.60 16.12
C GLU A 180 7.79 -19.82 17.05
N PRO A 181 6.64 -20.54 17.08
CA PRO A 181 6.55 -21.76 17.84
C PRO A 181 7.66 -22.71 17.39
N PRO A 182 8.32 -23.44 18.30
CA PRO A 182 9.40 -24.33 17.95
C PRO A 182 8.91 -25.31 16.88
N THR A 183 9.61 -25.34 15.75
CA THR A 183 9.33 -26.26 14.65
C THR A 183 9.41 -27.66 15.22
N GLN A 184 8.27 -28.37 15.34
CA GLN A 184 8.27 -29.78 15.72
C GLN A 184 9.01 -30.55 14.63
N GLN A 185 10.26 -30.86 14.89
CA GLN A 185 11.00 -31.85 14.08
C GLN A 185 10.24 -33.17 14.19
N LYS A 186 9.58 -33.58 13.10
CA LYS A 186 9.07 -34.92 12.99
C LYS A 186 10.29 -35.88 13.05
N ILE A 187 10.51 -36.50 14.21
CA ILE A 187 11.44 -37.62 14.32
C ILE A 187 10.78 -38.72 13.52
N VAL A 188 11.30 -38.98 12.33
CA VAL A 188 10.96 -40.18 11.55
C VAL A 188 11.77 -41.31 12.19
N PHE A 189 11.10 -42.18 12.92
CA PHE A 189 11.68 -43.44 13.32
C PHE A 189 11.65 -44.37 12.08
N GLU A 190 12.78 -44.53 11.42
CA GLU A 190 12.95 -45.64 10.50
C GLU A 190 13.04 -46.94 11.33
N GLY A 191 12.04 -47.82 11.16
CA GLY A 191 11.98 -49.16 11.67
C GLY A 191 12.31 -50.19 10.60
#